data_3f5a06ee127db0df5db7eb90407a9eed
#
_entry.id   3f5a06ee127db0df5db7eb90407a9eed
#
_cell.length_a   1.000
_cell.length_b   1.000
_cell.length_c   1.000
_cell.angle_alpha   90.00
_cell.angle_beta   90.00
_cell.angle_gamma   90.00
#
_symmetry.space_group_name_H-M   'P 1'
#
loop_
_entity.id
_entity.type
_entity.pdbx_description
1 polymer ?
#
loop_
_entity_poly.entity_id
_entity_poly.type
_entity_poly.pdbx_seq_one_letter_code
_entity_poly.pdbx_strand_id
1 'polypeptide(L)'
;MDTTFGLDLARVEALFKRELQRFDELHPRSAQAYRENRRHWLYGAPLHWMQQWPGNCPLLVKEAQGARVTDIDGQQYVDFALGDSGAMFGHAQPAVADAIARQARRGSTLMLPTEDSLWVGAELARRFGLPYWQVTTSATDANRFVLRLCRMLSGRDKVVV
;
A
#
# COMPACT_ATOMS: atom_id res chain seq x y z
N MET A 1 -21.23 17.59 -31.29
CA MET A 1 -20.71 17.56 -29.91
C MET A 1 -21.03 16.19 -29.36
N ASP A 2 -20.01 15.36 -29.23
CA ASP A 2 -20.17 14.03 -28.65
C ASP A 2 -20.13 14.20 -27.14
N THR A 3 -21.30 14.26 -26.51
CA THR A 3 -21.41 14.50 -25.07
C THR A 3 -21.80 13.21 -24.36
N THR A 4 -20.84 12.49 -23.82
CA THR A 4 -21.11 11.41 -22.89
C THR A 4 -21.41 12.04 -21.51
N PHE A 5 -22.64 11.92 -21.02
CA PHE A 5 -23.12 12.53 -19.75
C PHE A 5 -23.04 14.07 -19.68
N GLY A 6 -23.15 14.79 -20.81
CA GLY A 6 -23.06 16.24 -20.82
C GLY A 6 -21.64 16.80 -20.73
N LEU A 7 -20.61 15.96 -20.84
CA LEU A 7 -19.21 16.39 -20.82
C LEU A 7 -18.71 16.75 -22.23
N ASP A 8 -17.96 17.83 -22.31
CA ASP A 8 -17.18 18.19 -23.51
C ASP A 8 -15.89 17.36 -23.54
N LEU A 9 -15.90 16.26 -24.27
CA LEU A 9 -14.78 15.34 -24.36
C LEU A 9 -13.51 16.00 -24.91
N ALA A 10 -13.61 16.92 -25.86
CA ALA A 10 -12.46 17.62 -26.40
C ALA A 10 -11.77 18.51 -25.35
N ARG A 11 -12.59 19.15 -24.52
CA ARG A 11 -12.09 19.94 -23.37
C ARG A 11 -11.44 19.05 -22.32
N VAL A 12 -12.03 17.90 -22.00
CA VAL A 12 -11.45 16.93 -21.05
C VAL A 12 -10.10 16.44 -21.56
N GLU A 13 -10.00 16.08 -22.84
CA GLU A 13 -8.75 15.63 -23.47
C GLU A 13 -7.66 16.73 -23.44
N ALA A 14 -8.03 17.96 -23.77
CA ALA A 14 -7.10 19.09 -23.71
C ALA A 14 -6.60 19.36 -22.27
N LEU A 15 -7.46 19.26 -21.27
CA LEU A 15 -7.10 19.37 -19.87
C LEU A 15 -6.16 18.24 -19.44
N PHE A 16 -6.46 17.01 -19.83
CA PHE A 16 -5.63 15.85 -19.50
C PHE A 16 -4.22 15.98 -20.10
N LYS A 17 -4.09 16.37 -21.36
CA LYS A 17 -2.78 16.62 -22.01
C LYS A 17 -1.98 17.70 -21.28
N ARG A 18 -2.64 18.79 -20.87
CA ARG A 18 -1.99 19.85 -20.11
C ARG A 18 -1.49 19.36 -18.73
N GLU A 19 -2.31 18.59 -18.02
CA GLU A 19 -1.91 18.06 -16.71
C GLU A 19 -0.81 17.00 -16.82
N LEU A 20 -0.79 16.19 -17.89
CA LEU A 20 0.33 15.27 -18.15
C LEU A 20 1.63 16.01 -18.42
N GLN A 21 1.60 17.06 -19.22
CA GLN A 21 2.79 17.90 -19.47
C GLN A 21 3.30 18.51 -18.16
N ARG A 22 2.40 19.08 -17.36
CA ARG A 22 2.76 19.63 -16.04
C ARG A 22 3.34 18.57 -15.10
N PHE A 23 2.79 17.35 -15.15
CA PHE A 23 3.33 16.23 -14.38
C PHE A 23 4.77 15.93 -14.77
N ASP A 24 5.08 15.84 -16.06
CA ASP A 24 6.43 15.58 -16.56
C ASP A 24 7.43 16.68 -16.16
N GLU A 25 7.01 17.95 -16.23
CA GLU A 25 7.82 19.10 -15.81
C GLU A 25 8.16 19.07 -14.30
N LEU A 26 7.25 18.58 -13.46
CA LEU A 26 7.40 18.52 -12.02
C LEU A 26 8.15 17.26 -11.53
N HIS A 27 8.26 16.19 -12.36
CA HIS A 27 8.77 14.89 -11.93
C HIS A 27 9.93 14.36 -12.79
N PRO A 28 10.95 15.17 -13.11
CA PRO A 28 12.06 14.75 -13.98
C PRO A 28 12.91 13.62 -13.37
N ARG A 29 13.09 13.61 -12.03
CA ARG A 29 13.87 12.57 -11.31
C ARG A 29 13.09 11.26 -11.26
N SER A 30 11.80 11.30 -10.99
CA SER A 30 10.92 10.13 -11.04
C SER A 30 10.90 9.51 -12.42
N ALA A 31 10.80 10.33 -13.50
CA ALA A 31 10.87 9.87 -14.87
C ALA A 31 12.24 9.23 -15.21
N GLN A 32 13.34 9.79 -14.76
CA GLN A 32 14.66 9.20 -14.93
C GLN A 32 14.78 7.85 -14.22
N ALA A 33 14.43 7.82 -12.93
CA ALA A 33 14.49 6.59 -12.13
C ALA A 33 13.59 5.48 -12.69
N TYR A 34 12.42 5.83 -13.23
CA TYR A 34 11.54 4.86 -13.89
C TYR A 34 12.20 4.24 -15.13
N ARG A 35 12.87 5.05 -15.98
CA ARG A 35 13.63 4.52 -17.13
C ARG A 35 14.74 3.55 -16.71
N GLU A 36 15.46 3.85 -15.63
CA GLU A 36 16.49 2.99 -15.06
C GLU A 36 15.90 1.70 -14.46
N ASN A 37 14.81 1.81 -13.71
CA ASN A 37 14.11 0.70 -13.09
C ASN A 37 13.59 -0.32 -14.12
N ARG A 38 13.20 0.10 -15.32
CA ARG A 38 12.76 -0.80 -16.40
C ARG A 38 13.82 -1.80 -16.86
N ARG A 39 15.08 -1.61 -16.49
CA ARG A 39 16.15 -2.57 -16.78
C ARG A 39 16.13 -3.78 -15.86
N HIS A 40 15.48 -3.66 -14.69
CA HIS A 40 15.54 -4.66 -13.62
C HIS A 40 14.17 -5.11 -13.11
N TRP A 41 13.16 -4.25 -13.22
CA TRP A 41 11.81 -4.54 -12.76
C TRP A 41 10.86 -4.69 -13.93
N LEU A 42 10.04 -5.75 -13.88
CA LEU A 42 8.93 -5.89 -14.82
C LEU A 42 8.01 -4.66 -14.70
N TYR A 43 7.76 -4.00 -15.82
CA TYR A 43 7.04 -2.72 -15.90
C TYR A 43 7.69 -1.54 -15.13
N GLY A 44 8.97 -1.64 -14.76
CA GLY A 44 9.71 -0.55 -14.12
C GLY A 44 9.35 -0.25 -12.67
N ALA A 45 8.58 -1.13 -12.02
CA ALA A 45 8.20 -1.01 -10.61
C ALA A 45 8.20 -2.37 -9.91
N PRO A 46 8.48 -2.44 -8.59
CA PRO A 46 8.53 -3.69 -7.84
C PRO A 46 7.22 -4.49 -7.89
N LEU A 47 6.08 -3.83 -7.97
CA LEU A 47 4.77 -4.44 -8.15
C LEU A 47 4.12 -3.83 -9.40
N HIS A 48 3.60 -4.67 -10.28
CA HIS A 48 3.09 -4.28 -11.60
C HIS A 48 1.99 -3.20 -11.55
N TRP A 49 1.14 -3.20 -10.53
CA TRP A 49 0.07 -2.22 -10.37
C TRP A 49 0.57 -0.81 -10.04
N MET A 50 1.80 -0.66 -9.51
CA MET A 50 2.38 0.64 -9.16
C MET A 50 2.61 1.54 -10.37
N GLN A 51 2.64 1.00 -11.59
CA GLN A 51 2.77 1.78 -12.83
C GLN A 51 1.42 2.13 -13.48
N GLN A 52 0.29 1.68 -12.90
CA GLN A 52 -1.05 1.89 -13.47
C GLN A 52 -1.68 3.23 -13.07
N TRP A 53 -1.01 4.03 -12.25
CA TRP A 53 -1.48 5.35 -11.86
C TRP A 53 -1.42 6.34 -13.02
N PRO A 54 -2.32 7.34 -13.05
CA PRO A 54 -2.27 8.41 -14.04
C PRO A 54 -0.90 9.11 -14.01
N GLY A 55 -0.29 9.27 -15.18
CA GLY A 55 1.03 9.87 -15.33
C GLY A 55 1.91 9.04 -16.25
N ASN A 56 2.99 9.66 -16.76
CA ASN A 56 3.93 9.00 -17.68
C ASN A 56 4.97 8.13 -16.96
N CYS A 57 5.04 8.25 -15.64
CA CYS A 57 5.87 7.40 -14.77
C CYS A 57 5.24 7.30 -13.38
N PRO A 58 5.50 6.22 -12.61
CA PRO A 58 5.14 6.18 -11.20
C PRO A 58 5.94 7.19 -10.40
N LEU A 59 5.32 7.79 -9.39
CA LEU A 59 6.03 8.59 -8.40
C LEU A 59 6.91 7.69 -7.54
N LEU A 60 8.14 8.13 -7.30
CA LEU A 60 9.01 7.48 -6.33
C LEU A 60 8.98 8.27 -5.02
N VAL A 61 8.46 7.65 -3.99
CA VAL A 61 8.35 8.26 -2.67
C VAL A 61 9.71 8.28 -1.99
N LYS A 62 10.08 9.43 -1.44
CA LYS A 62 11.27 9.63 -0.61
C LYS A 62 10.96 9.41 0.86
N GLU A 63 9.89 10.01 1.34
CA GLU A 63 9.48 9.97 2.75
C GLU A 63 7.99 10.24 2.90
N ALA A 64 7.44 9.82 4.04
CA ALA A 64 6.07 10.13 4.42
C ALA A 64 5.98 10.35 5.92
N GLN A 65 5.19 11.36 6.35
CA GLN A 65 4.96 11.68 7.75
C GLN A 65 3.53 12.19 7.96
N GLY A 66 2.85 11.68 8.96
CA GLY A 66 1.46 12.01 9.21
C GLY A 66 0.60 11.77 7.98
N ALA A 67 -0.09 12.78 7.49
CA ALA A 67 -0.92 12.71 6.28
C ALA A 67 -0.21 13.20 5.00
N ARG A 68 1.11 13.29 4.99
CA ARG A 68 1.87 13.83 3.86
C ARG A 68 2.89 12.84 3.34
N VAL A 69 3.00 12.80 2.02
CA VAL A 69 4.00 12.03 1.28
C VAL A 69 4.84 13.01 0.46
N THR A 70 6.15 12.82 0.48
CA THR A 70 7.10 13.59 -0.34
C THR A 70 7.78 12.67 -1.33
N ASP A 71 7.77 13.03 -2.60
CA ASP A 71 8.46 12.27 -3.65
C ASP A 71 9.95 12.65 -3.77
N ILE A 72 10.67 11.96 -4.65
CA ILE A 72 12.09 12.23 -4.89
C ILE A 72 12.35 13.53 -5.63
N ASP A 73 11.33 14.11 -6.27
CA ASP A 73 11.37 15.42 -6.92
C ASP A 73 11.11 16.57 -5.95
N GLY A 74 10.70 16.25 -4.70
CA GLY A 74 10.45 17.21 -3.63
C GLY A 74 9.00 17.71 -3.59
N GLN A 75 8.11 17.14 -4.40
CA GLN A 75 6.69 17.47 -4.36
C GLN A 75 6.03 16.83 -3.14
N GLN A 76 5.12 17.57 -2.52
CA GLN A 76 4.37 17.09 -1.37
C GLN A 76 2.90 16.86 -1.71
N TYR A 77 2.37 15.74 -1.24
CA TYR A 77 0.98 15.34 -1.44
C TYR A 77 0.31 15.09 -0.10
N VAL A 78 -0.98 15.40 -0.03
CA VAL A 78 -1.83 14.89 1.05
C VAL A 78 -2.23 13.46 0.68
N ASP A 79 -1.91 12.52 1.55
CA ASP A 79 -2.20 11.11 1.31
C ASP A 79 -3.62 10.76 1.75
N PHE A 80 -4.50 10.50 0.77
CA PHE A 80 -5.85 9.96 0.97
C PHE A 80 -5.92 8.45 0.70
N ALA A 81 -4.85 7.83 0.17
CA ALA A 81 -4.80 6.41 -0.09
C ALA A 81 -4.47 5.59 1.17
N LEU A 82 -3.70 6.18 2.10
CA LEU A 82 -3.35 5.60 3.40
C LEU A 82 -2.71 4.20 3.30
N GLY A 83 -2.06 3.90 2.19
CA GLY A 83 -1.48 2.57 1.95
C GLY A 83 -2.51 1.45 2.13
N ASP A 84 -3.71 1.61 1.57
CA ASP A 84 -4.85 0.68 1.73
C ASP A 84 -5.19 0.35 3.20
N SER A 85 -5.15 1.32 4.07
CA SER A 85 -5.32 1.24 5.53
C SER A 85 -4.05 1.01 6.37
N GLY A 86 -2.92 0.66 5.77
CA GLY A 86 -1.66 0.49 6.52
C GLY A 86 -1.17 1.74 7.23
N ALA A 87 -1.47 2.92 6.68
CA ALA A 87 -1.13 4.24 7.25
C ALA A 87 -2.36 4.99 7.80
N MET A 88 -3.41 4.28 8.22
CA MET A 88 -4.67 4.86 8.71
C MET A 88 -4.48 5.84 9.88
N PHE A 89 -3.47 5.64 10.70
CA PHE A 89 -3.12 6.53 11.82
C PHE A 89 -2.03 7.55 11.47
N GLY A 90 -1.70 7.67 10.19
CA GLY A 90 -0.61 8.50 9.67
C GLY A 90 0.71 7.75 9.51
N HIS A 91 1.53 8.25 8.59
CA HIS A 91 2.87 7.72 8.33
C HIS A 91 3.85 8.07 9.46
N ALA A 92 4.84 7.21 9.66
CA ALA A 92 5.96 7.41 10.57
C ALA A 92 5.54 7.86 11.99
N GLN A 93 4.51 7.21 12.55
CA GLN A 93 4.09 7.45 13.93
C GLN A 93 5.26 7.22 14.89
N PRO A 94 5.69 8.21 15.69
CA PRO A 94 6.94 8.13 16.45
C PRO A 94 7.01 6.90 17.36
N ALA A 95 5.96 6.61 18.11
CA ALA A 95 5.92 5.45 19.02
C ALA A 95 6.10 4.12 18.27
N VAL A 96 5.51 4.00 17.08
CA VAL A 96 5.62 2.79 16.23
C VAL A 96 7.01 2.71 15.60
N ALA A 97 7.51 3.79 15.03
CA ALA A 97 8.84 3.85 14.43
C ALA A 97 9.94 3.50 15.44
N ASP A 98 9.86 4.05 16.65
CA ASP A 98 10.79 3.75 17.74
C ASP A 98 10.70 2.29 18.21
N ALA A 99 9.49 1.72 18.31
CA ALA A 99 9.31 0.33 18.66
C ALA A 99 9.93 -0.60 17.61
N ILE A 100 9.71 -0.33 16.33
CA ILE A 100 10.31 -1.08 15.22
C ILE A 100 11.84 -0.97 15.27
N ALA A 101 12.38 0.23 15.44
CA ALA A 101 13.82 0.45 15.51
C ALA A 101 14.49 -0.28 16.70
N ARG A 102 13.82 -0.30 17.86
CA ARG A 102 14.29 -1.06 19.03
C ARG A 102 14.29 -2.55 18.75
N GLN A 103 13.19 -3.09 18.20
CA GLN A 103 13.09 -4.51 17.92
C GLN A 103 14.04 -4.97 16.82
N ALA A 104 14.26 -4.15 15.79
CA ALA A 104 15.21 -4.46 14.72
C ALA A 104 16.64 -4.66 15.26
N ARG A 105 17.07 -3.89 16.27
CA ARG A 105 18.39 -4.06 16.95
C ARG A 105 18.47 -5.31 17.81
N ARG A 106 17.33 -5.89 18.22
CA ARG A 106 17.25 -7.11 19.03
C ARG A 106 17.05 -8.38 18.18
N GLY A 107 16.79 -8.20 16.89
CA GLY A 107 16.45 -9.26 15.95
C GLY A 107 14.94 -9.32 15.67
N SER A 108 14.59 -9.56 14.41
CA SER A 108 13.20 -9.61 13.93
C SER A 108 12.84 -10.93 13.23
N THR A 109 13.82 -11.80 12.97
CA THR A 109 13.65 -13.06 12.22
C THR A 109 13.98 -14.26 13.11
N LEU A 110 13.21 -14.45 14.17
CA LEU A 110 13.57 -15.35 15.27
C LEU A 110 12.99 -16.77 15.11
N MET A 111 12.03 -17.00 14.24
CA MET A 111 11.25 -18.26 14.08
C MET A 111 10.57 -18.77 15.37
N LEU A 112 10.66 -18.00 16.45
CA LEU A 112 10.07 -18.29 17.74
C LEU A 112 9.26 -17.08 18.21
N PRO A 113 8.20 -17.27 19.02
CA PRO A 113 7.43 -16.16 19.55
C PRO A 113 8.30 -15.34 20.52
N THR A 114 8.09 -14.03 20.52
CA THR A 114 8.63 -13.12 21.52
C THR A 114 7.66 -12.93 22.68
N GLU A 115 8.11 -12.33 23.76
CA GLU A 115 7.26 -11.99 24.92
C GLU A 115 6.09 -11.07 24.55
N ASP A 116 6.21 -10.26 23.50
CA ASP A 116 5.14 -9.39 23.00
C ASP A 116 3.88 -10.18 22.59
N SER A 117 4.04 -11.46 22.21
CA SER A 117 2.92 -12.32 21.83
C SER A 117 1.89 -12.48 22.96
N LEU A 118 2.31 -12.43 24.22
CA LEU A 118 1.44 -12.53 25.38
C LEU A 118 0.47 -11.33 25.44
N TRP A 119 1.03 -10.13 25.32
CA TRP A 119 0.23 -8.90 25.35
C TRP A 119 -0.64 -8.76 24.10
N VAL A 120 -0.09 -9.02 22.91
CA VAL A 120 -0.82 -8.91 21.64
C VAL A 120 -2.03 -9.84 21.62
N GLY A 121 -1.85 -11.11 22.00
CA GLY A 121 -2.96 -12.08 22.04
C GLY A 121 -4.06 -11.67 23.01
N ALA A 122 -3.70 -11.24 24.23
CA ALA A 122 -4.65 -10.77 25.21
C ALA A 122 -5.41 -9.52 24.76
N GLU A 123 -4.71 -8.56 24.13
CA GLU A 123 -5.32 -7.32 23.64
C GLU A 123 -6.26 -7.57 22.45
N LEU A 124 -5.90 -8.45 21.53
CA LEU A 124 -6.78 -8.88 20.45
C LEU A 124 -8.06 -9.54 20.97
N ALA A 125 -7.93 -10.45 21.93
CA ALA A 125 -9.08 -11.09 22.56
C ALA A 125 -9.98 -10.08 23.27
N ARG A 126 -9.40 -9.12 23.99
CA ARG A 126 -10.14 -8.06 24.67
C ARG A 126 -10.90 -7.15 23.71
N ARG A 127 -10.29 -6.76 22.58
CA ARG A 127 -10.89 -5.84 21.59
C ARG A 127 -11.99 -6.46 20.76
N PHE A 128 -11.79 -7.70 20.34
CA PHE A 128 -12.65 -8.35 19.36
C PHE A 128 -13.54 -9.46 19.92
N GLY A 129 -13.38 -9.81 21.21
CA GLY A 129 -14.21 -10.82 21.86
C GLY A 129 -14.00 -12.26 21.38
N LEU A 130 -12.93 -12.53 20.61
CA LEU A 130 -12.59 -13.86 20.12
C LEU A 130 -11.40 -14.42 20.90
N PRO A 131 -11.44 -15.68 21.37
CA PRO A 131 -10.42 -16.23 22.26
C PRO A 131 -9.14 -16.65 21.57
N TYR A 132 -9.17 -16.94 20.25
CA TYR A 132 -8.02 -17.50 19.51
C TYR A 132 -7.70 -16.65 18.28
N TRP A 133 -6.41 -16.43 18.07
CA TRP A 133 -5.89 -15.61 16.98
C TRP A 133 -4.75 -16.31 16.26
N GLN A 134 -4.72 -16.17 14.94
CA GLN A 134 -3.62 -16.61 14.11
C GLN A 134 -3.17 -15.46 13.24
N VAL A 135 -1.88 -15.15 13.27
CA VAL A 135 -1.28 -14.09 12.46
C VAL A 135 -0.80 -14.67 11.14
N THR A 136 -1.00 -13.92 10.07
CA THR A 136 -0.49 -14.21 8.72
C THR A 136 0.29 -13.01 8.19
N THR A 137 1.12 -13.23 7.17
CA THR A 137 1.97 -12.17 6.60
C THR A 137 1.22 -11.25 5.63
N SER A 138 0.05 -11.67 5.15
CA SER A 138 -0.77 -10.88 4.22
C SER A 138 -2.26 -11.20 4.36
N ALA A 139 -3.12 -10.27 3.94
CA ALA A 139 -4.57 -10.50 3.86
C ALA A 139 -4.91 -11.66 2.89
N THR A 140 -4.14 -11.83 1.81
CA THR A 140 -4.29 -12.95 0.89
C THR A 140 -4.09 -14.27 1.60
N ASP A 141 -3.07 -14.39 2.43
CA ASP A 141 -2.83 -15.62 3.20
C ASP A 141 -3.93 -15.85 4.24
N ALA A 142 -4.38 -14.80 4.93
CA ALA A 142 -5.51 -14.90 5.85
C ALA A 142 -6.75 -15.46 5.14
N ASN A 143 -7.10 -14.92 3.99
CA ASN A 143 -8.22 -15.40 3.19
C ASN A 143 -8.04 -16.86 2.74
N ARG A 144 -6.84 -17.24 2.31
CA ARG A 144 -6.55 -18.66 1.96
C ARG A 144 -6.75 -19.60 3.13
N PHE A 145 -6.29 -19.23 4.32
CA PHE A 145 -6.50 -20.03 5.54
C PHE A 145 -7.99 -20.13 5.90
N VAL A 146 -8.71 -19.02 5.88
CA VAL A 146 -10.15 -18.97 6.17
C VAL A 146 -10.92 -19.86 5.20
N LEU A 147 -10.67 -19.74 3.89
CA LEU A 147 -11.33 -20.56 2.88
C LEU A 147 -11.05 -22.07 3.06
N ARG A 148 -9.81 -22.40 3.39
CA ARG A 148 -9.43 -23.80 3.68
C ARG A 148 -10.17 -24.35 4.90
N LEU A 149 -10.20 -23.59 5.99
CA LEU A 149 -10.91 -23.97 7.20
C LEU A 149 -12.42 -24.10 6.97
N CYS A 150 -13.04 -23.15 6.27
CA CYS A 150 -14.46 -23.22 5.93
C CYS A 150 -14.81 -24.45 5.11
N ARG A 151 -14.00 -24.79 4.10
CA ARG A 151 -14.19 -26.02 3.31
C ARG A 151 -14.04 -27.29 4.16
N MET A 152 -13.02 -27.34 4.98
CA MET A 152 -12.76 -28.47 5.87
C MET A 152 -13.92 -28.70 6.87
N LEU A 153 -14.42 -27.62 7.49
CA LEU A 153 -15.47 -27.71 8.49
C LEU A 153 -16.86 -27.95 7.87
N SER A 154 -17.13 -27.39 6.71
CA SER A 154 -18.45 -27.50 6.06
C SER A 154 -18.59 -28.69 5.13
N GLY A 155 -17.49 -29.29 4.68
CA GLY A 155 -17.49 -30.31 3.63
C GLY A 155 -17.87 -29.77 2.25
N ARG A 156 -17.87 -28.44 2.04
CA ARG A 156 -18.28 -27.79 0.78
C ARG A 156 -17.08 -27.16 0.09
N ASP A 157 -16.93 -27.37 -1.21
CA ASP A 157 -15.82 -26.83 -2.00
C ASP A 157 -16.10 -25.44 -2.57
N LYS A 158 -17.37 -25.13 -2.84
CA LYS A 158 -17.75 -23.86 -3.49
C LYS A 158 -17.86 -22.71 -2.49
N VAL A 159 -17.38 -21.56 -2.92
CA VAL A 159 -17.48 -20.28 -2.20
C VAL A 159 -18.30 -19.33 -3.06
N VAL A 160 -19.23 -18.63 -2.44
CA VAL A 160 -19.99 -17.56 -3.09
C VAL A 160 -19.26 -16.25 -2.82
N VAL A 161 -18.94 -15.52 -3.87
CA VAL A 161 -18.31 -14.19 -3.86
C VAL A 161 -19.21 -13.20 -4.55
#